data_df3983563bce2c78115d8ada125f8f3a
#
_entry.id   df3983563bce2c78115d8ada125f8f3a
#
_cell.length_a   1.000
_cell.length_b   1.000
_cell.length_c   1.000
_cell.angle_alpha   90.00
_cell.angle_beta   90.00
_cell.angle_gamma   90.00
#
_symmetry.space_group_name_H-M   'P 1'
#
loop_
_entity.id
_entity.type
_entity.pdbx_description
1 polymer ?
#
loop_
_entity_poly.entity_id
_entity_poly.type
_entity_poly.pdbx_seq_one_letter_code
_entity_poly.pdbx_strand_id
1 'polypeptide(L)'
;MRARPRSISIASGKGGTGKTTLTANLGIALGSLGRDVSILDGDLAMANLGIIMGMHKCEVSFLDVLTGNADIKDVIYENHGIKVVPTGFRFEDVHDVLSKVKRERVEEIIGELLQQTEFLLIDAPAGIADATIISIAAAREMLPVCIPTYPSLVDCYKTFGLS
;
A
#
# COMPACT_ATOMS: atom_id res chain seq x y z
N MET A 1 5.43 -22.66 -14.97
CA MET A 1 5.61 -21.21 -15.20
C MET A 1 4.99 -20.47 -14.02
N ARG A 2 5.74 -19.62 -13.31
CA ARG A 2 5.11 -18.70 -12.32
C ARG A 2 4.22 -17.73 -13.08
N ALA A 3 3.00 -17.53 -12.59
CA ALA A 3 2.11 -16.50 -13.14
C ALA A 3 2.79 -15.13 -13.07
N ARG A 4 2.45 -14.24 -13.99
CA ARG A 4 3.00 -12.87 -13.95
C ARG A 4 2.53 -12.19 -12.67
N PRO A 5 3.44 -11.58 -11.87
CA PRO A 5 3.05 -10.93 -10.63
C PRO A 5 2.07 -9.78 -10.89
N ARG A 6 1.12 -9.61 -9.98
CA ARG A 6 0.06 -8.60 -10.04
C ARG A 6 0.25 -7.58 -8.93
N SER A 7 0.22 -6.30 -9.28
CA SER A 7 0.15 -5.19 -8.32
C SER A 7 -1.22 -4.53 -8.37
N ILE A 8 -1.89 -4.47 -7.23
CA ILE A 8 -3.26 -3.97 -7.11
C ILE A 8 -3.27 -2.88 -6.04
N SER A 9 -3.58 -1.64 -6.43
CA SER A 9 -3.81 -0.54 -5.50
C SER A 9 -5.25 -0.57 -5.00
N ILE A 10 -5.43 -0.62 -3.69
CA ILE A 10 -6.74 -0.49 -3.05
C ILE A 10 -6.92 0.98 -2.68
N ALA A 11 -7.82 1.67 -3.39
CA ALA A 11 -7.96 3.12 -3.32
C ALA A 11 -9.40 3.54 -2.98
N SER A 12 -9.57 4.74 -2.43
CA SER A 12 -10.89 5.34 -2.21
C SER A 12 -10.84 6.86 -2.26
N GLY A 13 -11.91 7.47 -2.73
CA GLY A 13 -12.04 8.92 -2.73
C GLY A 13 -12.20 9.56 -1.36
N LYS A 14 -12.49 8.78 -0.31
CA LYS A 14 -12.69 9.25 1.09
C LYS A 14 -12.06 8.34 2.10
N GLY A 15 -11.69 8.90 3.28
CA GLY A 15 -11.34 8.12 4.47
C GLY A 15 -12.54 7.35 5.03
N GLY A 16 -12.25 6.30 5.81
CA GLY A 16 -13.27 5.53 6.51
C GLY A 16 -14.09 4.56 5.66
N THR A 17 -13.72 4.32 4.40
CA THR A 17 -14.42 3.37 3.51
C THR A 17 -14.07 1.91 3.78
N GLY A 18 -13.08 1.63 4.63
CA GLY A 18 -12.62 0.28 4.94
C GLY A 18 -11.50 -0.26 4.05
N LYS A 19 -10.78 0.60 3.31
CA LYS A 19 -9.65 0.18 2.45
C LYS A 19 -8.64 -0.70 3.17
N THR A 20 -8.02 -0.18 4.23
CA THR A 20 -6.99 -0.88 5.01
C THR A 20 -7.50 -2.20 5.57
N THR A 21 -8.75 -2.23 6.07
CA THR A 21 -9.40 -3.45 6.53
C THR A 21 -9.57 -4.45 5.40
N LEU A 22 -10.02 -3.99 4.23
CA LEU A 22 -10.15 -4.82 3.04
C LEU A 22 -8.78 -5.35 2.58
N THR A 23 -7.77 -4.48 2.51
CA THR A 23 -6.41 -4.84 2.07
C THR A 23 -5.83 -5.94 2.95
N ALA A 24 -5.88 -5.77 4.28
CA ALA A 24 -5.39 -6.75 5.25
C ALA A 24 -6.10 -8.10 5.09
N ASN A 25 -7.44 -8.10 5.09
CA ASN A 25 -8.22 -9.34 5.00
C ASN A 25 -8.10 -10.02 3.64
N LEU A 26 -8.05 -9.26 2.54
CA LEU A 26 -7.85 -9.82 1.20
C LEU A 26 -6.46 -10.48 1.10
N GLY A 27 -5.42 -9.85 1.63
CA GLY A 27 -4.08 -10.42 1.66
C GLY A 27 -4.03 -11.73 2.44
N ILE A 28 -4.59 -11.75 3.66
CA ILE A 28 -4.66 -12.96 4.50
C ILE A 28 -5.47 -14.06 3.79
N ALA A 29 -6.60 -13.72 3.18
CA ALA A 29 -7.43 -14.68 2.46
C ALA A 29 -6.67 -15.30 1.26
N LEU A 30 -5.97 -14.48 0.46
CA LEU A 30 -5.14 -14.97 -0.63
C LEU A 30 -3.99 -15.86 -0.12
N GLY A 31 -3.31 -15.46 0.97
CA GLY A 31 -2.28 -16.26 1.63
C GLY A 31 -2.82 -17.62 2.09
N SER A 32 -4.03 -17.65 2.68
CA SER A 32 -4.71 -18.88 3.11
C SER A 32 -5.06 -19.81 1.93
N LEU A 33 -5.18 -19.27 0.72
CA LEU A 33 -5.35 -20.03 -0.52
C LEU A 33 -3.99 -20.46 -1.13
N GLY A 34 -2.89 -20.31 -0.40
CA GLY A 34 -1.55 -20.73 -0.82
C GLY A 34 -0.89 -19.80 -1.83
N ARG A 35 -1.35 -18.53 -1.92
CA ARG A 35 -0.73 -17.53 -2.79
C ARG A 35 0.41 -16.82 -2.07
N ASP A 36 1.44 -16.47 -2.81
CA ASP A 36 2.54 -15.63 -2.32
C ASP A 36 2.12 -14.16 -2.39
N VAL A 37 1.84 -13.56 -1.22
CA VAL A 37 1.24 -12.23 -1.10
C VAL A 37 2.14 -11.30 -0.31
N SER A 38 2.31 -10.09 -0.83
CA SER A 38 2.86 -8.95 -0.07
C SER A 38 1.82 -7.84 0.03
N ILE A 39 1.74 -7.19 1.19
CA ILE A 39 0.96 -5.97 1.37
C ILE A 39 1.92 -4.82 1.67
N LEU A 40 1.76 -3.72 0.94
CA LEU A 40 2.47 -2.46 1.17
C LEU A 40 1.52 -1.42 1.76
N ASP A 41 1.86 -0.86 2.91
CA ASP A 41 1.19 0.33 3.45
C ASP A 41 1.68 1.56 2.68
N GLY A 42 0.83 2.10 1.83
CA GLY A 42 1.11 3.30 1.03
C GLY A 42 0.63 4.59 1.68
N ASP A 43 -0.05 4.53 2.84
CA ASP A 43 -0.50 5.71 3.57
C ASP A 43 0.60 6.20 4.53
N LEU A 44 1.54 6.96 3.98
CA LEU A 44 2.69 7.48 4.74
C LEU A 44 2.28 8.44 5.87
N ALA A 45 1.14 9.09 5.74
CA ALA A 45 0.67 10.09 6.72
C ALA A 45 -0.13 9.44 7.87
N MET A 46 -0.87 8.39 7.58
CA MET A 46 -1.81 7.76 8.50
C MET A 46 -1.62 6.24 8.50
N ALA A 47 -0.43 5.75 8.82
CA ALA A 47 -0.04 4.35 8.83
C ALA A 47 -0.95 3.49 9.74
N ASN A 48 -2.00 2.91 9.18
CA ASN A 48 -2.98 2.12 9.91
C ASN A 48 -2.84 0.60 9.68
N LEU A 49 -2.19 0.19 8.59
CA LEU A 49 -2.06 -1.23 8.24
C LEU A 49 -1.33 -2.01 9.34
N GLY A 50 -0.20 -1.50 9.83
CA GLY A 50 0.54 -2.14 10.92
C GLY A 50 -0.30 -2.30 12.19
N ILE A 51 -1.13 -1.31 12.54
CA ILE A 51 -2.04 -1.38 13.70
C ILE A 51 -3.07 -2.49 13.50
N ILE A 52 -3.74 -2.53 12.35
CA ILE A 52 -4.77 -3.53 12.02
C ILE A 52 -4.18 -4.95 12.00
N MET A 53 -2.93 -5.08 11.54
CA MET A 53 -2.21 -6.35 11.49
C MET A 53 -1.56 -6.75 12.84
N GLY A 54 -1.73 -5.95 13.90
CA GLY A 54 -1.13 -6.21 15.22
C GLY A 54 0.39 -6.01 15.28
N MET A 55 0.95 -5.28 14.33
CA MET A 55 2.40 -5.04 14.21
C MET A 55 2.78 -3.73 14.93
N HIS A 56 2.91 -3.80 16.25
CA HIS A 56 3.15 -2.61 17.07
C HIS A 56 4.61 -2.15 17.15
N LYS A 57 5.56 -2.96 16.66
CA LYS A 57 7.00 -2.68 16.72
C LYS A 57 7.66 -3.07 15.41
N CYS A 58 7.75 -2.13 14.49
CA CYS A 58 8.59 -2.26 13.31
C CYS A 58 9.78 -1.31 13.49
N GLU A 59 10.99 -1.87 13.60
CA GLU A 59 12.21 -1.08 13.80
C GLU A 59 12.57 -0.30 12.54
N VAL A 60 12.30 -0.88 11.39
CA VAL A 60 12.54 -0.32 10.07
C VAL A 60 11.23 -0.31 9.28
N SER A 61 11.01 0.69 8.47
CA SER A 61 9.74 0.93 7.79
C SER A 61 9.93 1.30 6.31
N PHE A 62 8.84 1.32 5.57
CA PHE A 62 8.85 1.76 4.17
C PHE A 62 9.37 3.19 4.01
N LEU A 63 9.17 4.06 5.01
CA LEU A 63 9.72 5.41 5.01
C LEU A 63 11.26 5.40 5.00
N ASP A 64 11.89 4.47 5.72
CA ASP A 64 13.36 4.32 5.73
C ASP A 64 13.88 3.89 4.35
N VAL A 65 13.14 3.05 3.62
CA VAL A 65 13.49 2.66 2.26
C VAL A 65 13.35 3.82 1.28
N LEU A 66 12.29 4.61 1.40
CA LEU A 66 12.06 5.79 0.56
C LEU A 66 13.15 6.85 0.74
N THR A 67 13.66 6.99 1.95
CA THR A 67 14.74 7.95 2.29
C THR A 67 16.14 7.39 2.04
N GLY A 68 16.26 6.11 1.64
CA GLY A 68 17.54 5.45 1.37
C GLY A 68 18.30 5.02 2.63
N ASN A 69 17.64 4.97 3.79
CA ASN A 69 18.21 4.55 5.07
C ASN A 69 18.12 3.04 5.30
N ALA A 70 17.37 2.31 4.45
CA ALA A 70 17.21 0.86 4.51
C ALA A 70 16.98 0.27 3.12
N ASP A 71 17.25 -1.02 2.97
CA ASP A 71 16.88 -1.80 1.79
C ASP A 71 15.46 -2.36 1.94
N ILE A 72 14.77 -2.61 0.82
CA ILE A 72 13.40 -3.15 0.83
C ILE A 72 13.32 -4.50 1.58
N LYS A 73 14.38 -5.28 1.59
CA LYS A 73 14.43 -6.58 2.27
C LYS A 73 14.36 -6.46 3.80
N ASP A 74 14.84 -5.34 4.34
CA ASP A 74 14.89 -5.09 5.79
C ASP A 74 13.53 -4.72 6.37
N VAL A 75 12.58 -4.35 5.51
CA VAL A 75 11.24 -3.88 5.90
C VAL A 75 10.11 -4.86 5.53
N ILE A 76 10.46 -6.05 5.04
CA ILE A 76 9.48 -7.11 4.78
C ILE A 76 9.32 -7.95 6.05
N TYR A 77 8.18 -7.85 6.68
CA TYR A 77 7.82 -8.62 7.87
C TYR A 77 6.85 -9.74 7.50
N GLU A 78 7.02 -10.92 8.08
CA GLU A 78 6.03 -11.99 7.96
C GLU A 78 4.95 -11.84 9.04
N ASN A 79 3.69 -11.82 8.63
CA ASN A 79 2.54 -11.72 9.53
C ASN A 79 1.35 -12.46 8.92
N HIS A 80 0.67 -13.30 9.71
CA HIS A 80 -0.46 -14.13 9.25
C HIS A 80 -0.21 -14.92 7.96
N GLY A 81 1.03 -15.38 7.74
CA GLY A 81 1.41 -16.18 6.56
C GLY A 81 1.55 -15.38 5.27
N ILE A 82 1.63 -14.07 5.35
CA ILE A 82 1.89 -13.14 4.23
C ILE A 82 3.02 -12.18 4.58
N LYS A 83 3.57 -11.52 3.57
CA LYS A 83 4.59 -10.47 3.72
C LYS A 83 3.89 -9.12 3.90
N VAL A 84 4.35 -8.32 4.84
CA VAL A 84 3.82 -6.97 5.12
C VAL A 84 4.96 -5.97 5.14
N VAL A 85 4.79 -4.87 4.42
CA VAL A 85 5.72 -3.74 4.40
C VAL A 85 5.01 -2.54 5.03
N PRO A 86 5.22 -2.30 6.35
CA PRO A 86 4.57 -1.19 7.05
C PRO A 86 5.25 0.13 6.75
N THR A 87 4.49 1.22 6.77
CA THR A 87 5.04 2.59 6.67
C THR A 87 5.80 3.01 7.92
N GLY A 88 5.44 2.48 9.10
CA GLY A 88 6.02 2.85 10.39
C GLY A 88 5.18 3.88 11.15
N PHE A 89 5.61 4.16 12.39
CA PHE A 89 4.88 5.03 13.32
C PHE A 89 5.69 6.27 13.72
N ARG A 90 6.72 6.65 12.95
CA ARG A 90 7.52 7.83 13.25
C ARG A 90 6.75 9.08 12.85
N PHE A 91 6.67 10.03 13.77
CA PHE A 91 6.13 11.38 13.53
C PHE A 91 7.17 12.31 12.87
N GLU A 92 8.05 11.78 12.04
CA GLU A 92 8.92 12.62 11.22
C GLU A 92 8.08 13.37 10.19
N ASP A 93 8.62 14.44 9.67
CA ASP A 93 7.89 15.34 8.78
C ASP A 93 7.63 14.64 7.43
N VAL A 94 6.59 13.80 7.41
CA VAL A 94 6.16 12.99 6.26
C VAL A 94 6.02 13.87 5.01
N HIS A 95 5.60 15.13 5.20
CA HIS A 95 5.47 16.10 4.13
C HIS A 95 6.83 16.41 3.46
N ASP A 96 7.87 16.58 4.26
CA ASP A 96 9.24 16.82 3.77
C ASP A 96 9.81 15.62 3.02
N VAL A 97 9.49 14.40 3.47
CA VAL A 97 9.88 13.18 2.78
C VAL A 97 9.13 13.05 1.45
N LEU A 98 7.81 13.19 1.46
CA LEU A 98 6.98 13.09 0.25
C LEU A 98 7.37 14.10 -0.82
N SER A 99 7.76 15.31 -0.43
CA SER A 99 8.21 16.34 -1.38
C SER A 99 9.53 15.99 -2.10
N LYS A 100 10.33 15.09 -1.53
CA LYS A 100 11.64 14.67 -2.04
C LYS A 100 11.61 13.32 -2.75
N VAL A 101 10.60 12.47 -2.45
CA VAL A 101 10.47 11.14 -3.06
C VAL A 101 10.01 11.29 -4.51
N LYS A 102 10.84 10.80 -5.41
CA LYS A 102 10.53 10.76 -6.83
C LYS A 102 9.69 9.51 -7.16
N ARG A 103 8.78 9.66 -8.10
CA ARG A 103 7.94 8.56 -8.61
C ARG A 103 8.78 7.36 -9.04
N GLU A 104 9.88 7.59 -9.73
CA GLU A 104 10.78 6.56 -10.22
C GLU A 104 11.30 5.67 -9.08
N ARG A 105 11.58 6.26 -7.91
CA ARG A 105 12.02 5.49 -6.73
C ARG A 105 10.94 4.57 -6.20
N VAL A 106 9.69 5.03 -6.17
CA VAL A 106 8.55 4.19 -5.76
C VAL A 106 8.33 3.05 -6.75
N GLU A 107 8.40 3.32 -8.06
CA GLU A 107 8.28 2.30 -9.11
C GLU A 107 9.40 1.24 -9.03
N GLU A 108 10.63 1.65 -8.72
CA GLU A 108 11.76 0.75 -8.49
C GLU A 108 11.51 -0.20 -7.32
N ILE A 109 11.12 0.33 -6.16
CA ILE A 109 10.82 -0.45 -4.95
C ILE A 109 9.66 -1.43 -5.20
N ILE A 110 8.61 -0.98 -5.87
CA ILE A 110 7.48 -1.84 -6.25
C ILE A 110 7.96 -2.94 -7.20
N GLY A 111 8.85 -2.62 -8.14
CA GLY A 111 9.49 -3.60 -9.02
C GLY A 111 10.26 -4.67 -8.25
N GLU A 112 11.00 -4.30 -7.21
CA GLU A 112 11.73 -5.24 -6.34
C GLU A 112 10.77 -6.13 -5.53
N LEU A 113 9.69 -5.58 -4.99
CA LEU A 113 8.65 -6.34 -4.29
C LEU A 113 7.97 -7.35 -5.21
N LEU A 114 7.66 -6.97 -6.45
CA LEU A 114 7.02 -7.85 -7.44
C LEU A 114 7.91 -9.03 -7.87
N GLN A 115 9.23 -8.95 -7.71
CA GLN A 115 10.11 -10.10 -7.93
C GLN A 115 9.99 -11.16 -6.85
N GLN A 116 9.47 -10.80 -5.67
CA GLN A 116 9.43 -11.63 -4.48
C GLN A 116 8.01 -12.10 -4.11
N THR A 117 6.99 -11.76 -4.93
CA THR A 117 5.59 -12.06 -4.62
C THR A 117 4.77 -12.34 -5.87
N GLU A 118 3.67 -13.06 -5.73
CA GLU A 118 2.67 -13.28 -6.80
C GLU A 118 1.64 -12.14 -6.82
N PHE A 119 1.23 -11.66 -5.63
CA PHE A 119 0.30 -10.55 -5.46
C PHE A 119 0.91 -9.49 -4.57
N LEU A 120 1.00 -8.27 -5.05
CA LEU A 120 1.31 -7.07 -4.27
C LEU A 120 0.04 -6.24 -4.12
N LEU A 121 -0.48 -6.16 -2.90
CA LEU A 121 -1.59 -5.28 -2.55
C LEU A 121 -1.03 -3.99 -1.96
N ILE A 122 -1.46 -2.84 -2.47
CA ILE A 122 -1.01 -1.52 -2.01
C ILE A 122 -2.20 -0.83 -1.35
N ASP A 123 -2.12 -0.62 -0.03
CA ASP A 123 -3.12 0.18 0.69
C ASP A 123 -2.86 1.66 0.43
N ALA A 124 -3.58 2.24 -0.53
CA ALA A 124 -3.39 3.62 -0.91
C ALA A 124 -3.97 4.59 0.13
N PRO A 125 -3.41 5.81 0.31
CA PRO A 125 -4.03 6.84 1.12
C PRO A 125 -5.41 7.21 0.59
N ALA A 126 -6.22 7.86 1.41
CA ALA A 126 -7.55 8.33 1.01
C ALA A 126 -7.47 9.63 0.20
N GLY A 127 -8.39 9.81 -0.73
CA GLY A 127 -8.51 11.04 -1.51
C GLY A 127 -7.71 11.01 -2.83
N ILE A 128 -7.45 12.19 -3.37
CA ILE A 128 -6.80 12.41 -4.67
C ILE A 128 -5.51 13.24 -4.55
N ALA A 129 -4.85 13.19 -3.39
CA ALA A 129 -3.57 13.85 -3.17
C ALA A 129 -2.41 13.18 -3.93
N ASP A 130 -1.29 13.87 -4.07
CA ASP A 130 -0.11 13.37 -4.82
C ASP A 130 0.35 11.98 -4.36
N ALA A 131 0.34 11.71 -3.05
CA ALA A 131 0.69 10.39 -2.50
C ALA A 131 -0.26 9.28 -2.97
N THR A 132 -1.55 9.57 -3.12
CA THR A 132 -2.55 8.65 -3.67
C THR A 132 -2.28 8.38 -5.14
N ILE A 133 -1.98 9.43 -5.90
CA ILE A 133 -1.66 9.34 -7.33
C ILE A 133 -0.41 8.48 -7.54
N ILE A 134 0.64 8.67 -6.73
CA ILE A 134 1.86 7.86 -6.79
C ILE A 134 1.54 6.38 -6.51
N SER A 135 0.76 6.09 -5.47
CA SER A 135 0.40 4.71 -5.10
C SER A 135 -0.46 4.02 -6.17
N ILE A 136 -1.37 4.76 -6.81
CA ILE A 136 -2.21 4.25 -7.91
C ILE A 136 -1.37 4.05 -9.17
N ALA A 137 -0.55 5.04 -9.55
CA ALA A 137 0.24 5.01 -10.77
C ALA A 137 1.35 3.94 -10.76
N ALA A 138 1.81 3.53 -9.58
CA ALA A 138 2.79 2.48 -9.41
C ALA A 138 2.19 1.06 -9.47
N ALA A 139 0.86 0.92 -9.34
CA ALA A 139 0.16 -0.35 -9.50
C ALA A 139 -0.31 -0.55 -10.96
N ARG A 140 -0.44 -1.81 -11.37
CA ARG A 140 -0.98 -2.15 -12.69
C ARG A 140 -2.49 -2.23 -12.73
N GLU A 141 -3.11 -2.43 -11.56
CA GLU A 141 -4.54 -2.58 -11.39
C GLU A 141 -4.98 -1.75 -10.20
N MET A 142 -6.22 -1.29 -10.22
CA MET A 142 -6.83 -0.59 -9.10
C MET A 142 -8.13 -1.26 -8.68
N LEU A 143 -8.30 -1.44 -7.37
CA LEU A 143 -9.53 -1.86 -6.72
C LEU A 143 -10.10 -0.68 -5.92
N PRO A 144 -11.10 0.03 -6.44
CA PRO A 144 -11.70 1.14 -5.73
C PRO A 144 -12.68 0.64 -4.67
N VAL A 145 -12.64 1.28 -3.50
CA VAL A 145 -13.51 0.98 -2.35
C VAL A 145 -14.39 2.17 -2.06
N CYS A 146 -15.69 1.97 -2.06
CA CYS A 146 -16.67 2.99 -1.70
C CYS A 146 -17.78 2.43 -0.81
N ILE A 147 -18.38 3.27 0.01
CA ILE A 147 -19.63 2.96 0.71
C ILE A 147 -20.81 3.31 -0.21
N PRO A 148 -21.98 2.63 -0.09
CA PRO A 148 -23.11 2.80 -0.99
C PRO A 148 -23.90 4.11 -0.71
N THR A 149 -23.18 5.25 -0.78
CA THR A 149 -23.78 6.59 -0.68
C THR A 149 -23.41 7.39 -1.93
N TYR A 150 -24.31 8.26 -2.38
CA TYR A 150 -24.09 9.05 -3.60
C TYR A 150 -22.78 9.85 -3.58
N PRO A 151 -22.43 10.58 -2.50
CA PRO A 151 -21.14 11.29 -2.45
C PRO A 151 -19.93 10.35 -2.57
N SER A 152 -19.98 9.19 -1.91
CA SER A 152 -18.86 8.22 -1.99
C SER A 152 -18.70 7.62 -3.38
N LEU A 153 -19.81 7.37 -4.09
CA LEU A 153 -19.78 6.92 -5.48
C LEU A 153 -19.17 7.96 -6.42
N VAL A 154 -19.54 9.24 -6.25
CA VAL A 154 -18.99 10.35 -7.04
C VAL A 154 -17.47 10.48 -6.82
N ASP A 155 -17.01 10.40 -5.56
CA ASP A 155 -15.59 10.50 -5.25
C ASP A 155 -14.82 9.27 -5.74
N CYS A 156 -15.42 8.08 -5.68
CA CYS A 156 -14.89 6.87 -6.27
C CYS A 156 -14.71 7.01 -7.80
N TYR A 157 -15.72 7.56 -8.47
CA TYR A 157 -15.65 7.80 -9.92
C TYR A 157 -14.51 8.77 -10.29
N LYS A 158 -14.31 9.82 -9.48
CA LYS A 158 -13.18 10.76 -9.66
C LYS A 158 -11.84 10.05 -9.49
N THR A 159 -11.74 9.14 -8.52
CA THR A 159 -10.52 8.34 -8.29
C THR A 159 -10.21 7.46 -9.51
N PHE A 160 -11.21 6.90 -10.18
CA PHE A 160 -11.04 6.16 -11.42
C PHE A 160 -10.46 7.00 -12.56
N GLY A 161 -10.80 8.27 -12.65
CA GLY A 161 -10.29 9.17 -13.67
C GLY A 161 -8.80 9.51 -13.53
N LEU A 162 -8.14 9.06 -12.43
CA LEU A 162 -6.71 9.24 -12.16
C LEU A 162 -5.87 8.01 -12.50
N SER A 163 -6.49 6.89 -12.85
CA SER A 163 -5.82 5.61 -13.11
C SER A 163 -5.35 5.42 -14.55
#